data_b8d610870170ecfee8f02c9e7e3c050a
#
_entry.id   b8d610870170ecfee8f02c9e7e3c050a
#
_cell.length_a   1.000
_cell.length_b   1.000
_cell.length_c   1.000
_cell.angle_alpha   90.00
_cell.angle_beta   90.00
_cell.angle_gamma   90.00
#
_symmetry.space_group_name_H-M   'P 1'
#
loop_
_entity.id
_entity.type
_entity.pdbx_description
1 polymer ?
#
loop_
_entity_poly.entity_id
_entity_poly.type
_entity_poly.pdbx_seq_one_letter_code
_entity_poly.pdbx_strand_id
1 'polypeptide(L)'
;MRAAEILNRSDVPRGQRIWMGLASSLLALSLAGCGGSDSGGGGGGSTPITVAPTPTPTPAPTPAPTPTPSPTPTPTPTPTSWTAAAAALYDTQPNVASCNTGVLKTSVRMDMLAKVNAVRALHGLPAVVYAASANQGVDDSSLMMAANRTLDHNPPPTWTCYTTAGRDAAASGNLIGGWGSLPWRTEDDLLAGWMTERNSLSIGHRRWILNPFLGQIAYGRSVYQLPSGERADGATMKVFGFSTSVAAPAPSSLPDFIAYPQGNYPQRYFGASDILSFTVLANKTGAYGANGNVGFSGAIITVSSGGTSLPVTNVKYDNDGYGVPNNIEWRVTGLQANTTYTVKIVGITGAPQSGYEYTFRMVP
;
A
#
# COMPACT_ATOMS: atom_id res chain seq x y z
N MET A 1 -27.05 18.29 1.19
CA MET A 1 -25.96 17.30 0.93
C MET A 1 -25.38 16.90 2.27
N ARG A 2 -25.72 15.72 2.78
CA ARG A 2 -25.04 15.18 3.97
C ARG A 2 -23.95 14.27 3.46
N ALA A 3 -22.69 14.70 3.57
CA ALA A 3 -21.55 13.81 3.48
C ALA A 3 -21.68 12.79 4.62
N ALA A 4 -21.68 11.50 4.29
CA ALA A 4 -21.65 10.48 5.31
C ALA A 4 -20.35 10.63 6.10
N GLU A 5 -20.48 10.90 7.39
CA GLU A 5 -19.39 10.88 8.34
C GLU A 5 -18.78 9.47 8.34
N ILE A 6 -17.53 9.38 7.92
CA ILE A 6 -16.74 8.15 8.08
C ILE A 6 -16.43 8.08 9.59
N LEU A 7 -17.31 7.40 10.34
CA LEU A 7 -17.10 7.10 11.76
C LEU A 7 -15.95 6.08 11.85
N ASN A 8 -14.74 6.57 11.96
CA ASN A 8 -13.62 5.80 12.45
C ASN A 8 -13.70 5.80 13.97
N ARG A 9 -14.49 4.88 14.55
CA ARG A 9 -14.47 4.64 15.99
C ARG A 9 -13.19 3.92 16.35
N SER A 10 -12.22 4.64 16.86
CA SER A 10 -11.07 4.13 17.60
C SER A 10 -11.44 3.58 19.00
N ASP A 11 -12.66 3.10 19.18
CA ASP A 11 -13.13 2.49 20.42
C ASP A 11 -13.15 0.97 20.30
N VAL A 12 -11.97 0.38 20.07
CA VAL A 12 -11.73 -1.03 20.43
C VAL A 12 -11.32 -1.04 21.90
N PRO A 13 -12.04 -1.75 22.79
CA PRO A 13 -11.67 -1.82 24.20
C PRO A 13 -10.24 -2.37 24.33
N ARG A 14 -9.41 -1.70 25.14
CA ARG A 14 -8.09 -2.17 25.57
C ARG A 14 -8.22 -3.49 26.34
N GLY A 15 -8.32 -4.62 25.62
CA GLY A 15 -8.54 -5.89 26.32
C GLY A 15 -8.34 -7.19 25.56
N GLN A 16 -8.03 -7.16 24.27
CA GLN A 16 -7.72 -8.41 23.56
C GLN A 16 -6.31 -8.37 22.94
N ARG A 17 -5.32 -8.60 23.80
CA ARG A 17 -3.99 -9.05 23.34
C ARG A 17 -4.12 -10.53 22.98
N ILE A 18 -4.28 -10.82 21.70
CA ILE A 18 -4.18 -12.21 21.20
C ILE A 18 -2.69 -12.57 21.22
N TRP A 19 -2.28 -13.34 22.21
CA TRP A 19 -1.01 -14.04 22.23
C TRP A 19 -1.08 -15.20 21.23
N MET A 20 -0.52 -15.03 20.03
CA MET A 20 -0.15 -16.17 19.18
C MET A 20 1.20 -16.69 19.65
N GLY A 21 1.17 -17.75 20.45
CA GLY A 21 2.37 -18.51 20.82
C GLY A 21 2.95 -19.20 19.60
N LEU A 22 4.14 -18.82 19.19
CA LEU A 22 4.96 -19.55 18.23
C LEU A 22 5.60 -20.74 18.97
N ALA A 23 5.10 -21.95 18.68
CA ALA A 23 5.78 -23.19 19.04
C ALA A 23 6.96 -23.37 18.06
N SER A 24 8.17 -23.11 18.55
CA SER A 24 9.42 -23.41 17.84
C SER A 24 9.76 -24.88 18.03
N SER A 25 9.60 -25.68 17.00
CA SER A 25 10.14 -27.05 16.96
C SER A 25 11.57 -26.99 16.45
N LEU A 26 12.52 -27.18 17.36
CA LEU A 26 13.93 -27.42 17.05
C LEU A 26 14.09 -28.86 16.52
N LEU A 27 14.48 -28.98 15.26
CA LEU A 27 14.99 -30.23 14.69
C LEU A 27 16.52 -30.10 14.56
N ALA A 28 17.22 -30.80 15.46
CA ALA A 28 18.67 -30.94 15.39
C ALA A 28 19.02 -32.06 14.39
N LEU A 29 19.77 -31.73 13.35
CA LEU A 29 20.44 -32.72 12.51
C LEU A 29 21.95 -32.65 12.75
N SER A 30 22.46 -33.68 13.40
CA SER A 30 23.88 -34.00 13.56
C SER A 30 24.41 -34.65 12.26
N LEU A 31 25.47 -34.12 11.68
CA LEU A 31 26.31 -34.80 10.70
C LEU A 31 27.73 -34.91 11.24
N ALA A 32 28.13 -36.16 11.44
CA ALA A 32 29.44 -36.60 11.80
C ALA A 32 30.44 -36.50 10.63
N GLY A 33 31.68 -36.24 10.96
CA GLY A 33 32.76 -36.06 10.03
C GLY A 33 33.46 -37.35 9.53
N CYS A 34 34.48 -37.13 8.74
CA CYS A 34 35.72 -37.89 8.55
C CYS A 34 36.53 -37.06 7.57
N GLY A 35 37.71 -36.63 7.78
CA GLY A 35 38.96 -37.18 8.29
C GLY A 35 39.76 -37.73 7.10
N GLY A 36 40.90 -37.07 6.72
CA GLY A 36 41.85 -37.62 5.75
C GLY A 36 42.95 -36.62 5.42
N SER A 37 44.00 -36.65 6.21
CA SER A 37 45.32 -36.06 5.88
C SER A 37 46.01 -36.98 4.86
N ASP A 38 46.81 -36.43 3.94
CA ASP A 38 48.11 -36.98 3.62
C ASP A 38 49.01 -35.93 2.95
N SER A 39 50.23 -35.98 3.41
CA SER A 39 51.40 -35.18 3.08
C SER A 39 52.30 -35.92 2.07
N GLY A 40 53.11 -35.19 1.31
CA GLY A 40 54.30 -35.65 0.58
C GLY A 40 54.42 -34.91 -0.75
N GLY A 41 55.42 -34.13 -1.00
CA GLY A 41 56.79 -34.39 -1.08
C GLY A 41 57.32 -34.18 -2.48
N GLY A 42 58.04 -33.09 -2.74
CA GLY A 42 59.23 -32.89 -3.51
C GLY A 42 59.31 -33.35 -4.99
N GLY A 43 59.80 -32.48 -5.86
CA GLY A 43 60.41 -32.87 -7.12
C GLY A 43 60.44 -31.75 -8.15
N GLY A 44 61.56 -31.05 -8.29
CA GLY A 44 61.82 -30.10 -9.37
C GLY A 44 61.94 -30.80 -10.72
N GLY A 45 61.35 -30.21 -11.74
CA GLY A 45 61.52 -30.59 -13.10
C GLY A 45 61.26 -29.41 -14.00
N SER A 46 62.32 -28.84 -14.57
CA SER A 46 62.22 -27.82 -15.64
C SER A 46 61.62 -28.42 -16.89
N THR A 47 60.48 -27.95 -17.30
CA THR A 47 59.89 -28.28 -18.62
C THR A 47 59.99 -27.05 -19.53
N PRO A 48 60.25 -27.26 -20.86
CA PRO A 48 60.44 -26.19 -21.80
C PRO A 48 59.13 -25.44 -22.11
N ILE A 49 59.26 -24.12 -22.27
CA ILE A 49 58.15 -23.23 -22.63
C ILE A 49 57.68 -23.55 -24.05
N THR A 50 56.52 -24.16 -24.18
CA THR A 50 55.83 -24.28 -25.46
C THR A 50 54.99 -23.00 -25.64
N VAL A 51 55.33 -22.20 -26.66
CA VAL A 51 54.58 -21.02 -27.04
C VAL A 51 53.22 -21.47 -27.59
N ALA A 52 52.12 -21.07 -26.89
CA ALA A 52 50.77 -21.34 -27.33
C ALA A 52 50.45 -20.55 -28.60
N PRO A 53 49.70 -21.10 -29.57
CA PRO A 53 49.28 -20.37 -30.76
C PRO A 53 48.32 -19.24 -30.39
N THR A 54 48.49 -18.08 -31.02
CA THR A 54 47.65 -16.89 -30.90
C THR A 54 46.18 -17.28 -31.17
N PRO A 55 45.25 -16.98 -30.28
CA PRO A 55 43.83 -17.28 -30.51
C PRO A 55 43.28 -16.51 -31.71
N THR A 56 42.64 -17.23 -32.61
CA THR A 56 41.89 -16.64 -33.73
C THR A 56 40.78 -15.73 -33.20
N PRO A 57 40.59 -14.52 -33.73
CA PRO A 57 39.53 -13.65 -33.25
C PRO A 57 38.15 -14.27 -33.43
N THR A 58 37.40 -14.39 -32.37
CA THR A 58 36.00 -14.85 -32.38
C THR A 58 35.17 -13.83 -33.16
N PRO A 59 34.34 -14.23 -34.12
CA PRO A 59 33.48 -13.29 -34.85
C PRO A 59 32.53 -12.60 -33.86
N ALA A 60 32.34 -11.27 -34.04
CA ALA A 60 31.44 -10.45 -33.23
C ALA A 60 30.01 -11.03 -33.30
N PRO A 61 29.28 -11.06 -32.18
CA PRO A 61 27.90 -11.52 -32.15
C PRO A 61 27.02 -10.65 -33.07
N THR A 62 26.21 -11.31 -33.91
CA THR A 62 25.20 -10.65 -34.73
C THR A 62 24.25 -9.86 -33.84
N PRO A 63 23.97 -8.57 -34.12
CA PRO A 63 23.05 -7.80 -33.33
C PRO A 63 21.67 -8.45 -33.27
N ALA A 64 21.11 -8.56 -32.06
CA ALA A 64 19.78 -9.09 -31.87
C ALA A 64 18.73 -8.22 -32.61
N PRO A 65 17.69 -8.81 -33.20
CA PRO A 65 16.65 -8.06 -33.88
C PRO A 65 16.02 -7.06 -32.94
N THR A 66 15.90 -5.81 -33.38
CA THR A 66 15.21 -4.75 -32.65
C THR A 66 13.77 -5.20 -32.38
N PRO A 67 13.30 -5.16 -31.12
CA PRO A 67 11.92 -5.56 -30.81
C PRO A 67 10.93 -4.69 -31.60
N THR A 68 10.02 -5.32 -32.32
CA THR A 68 8.92 -4.66 -33.00
C THR A 68 8.10 -3.89 -31.95
N PRO A 69 7.79 -2.60 -32.16
CA PRO A 69 6.99 -1.84 -31.20
C PRO A 69 5.63 -2.54 -31.01
N SER A 70 5.29 -2.81 -29.76
CA SER A 70 3.97 -3.34 -29.39
C SER A 70 2.91 -2.35 -29.86
N PRO A 71 1.79 -2.79 -30.45
CA PRO A 71 0.74 -1.91 -30.89
C PRO A 71 0.24 -1.07 -29.69
N THR A 72 0.20 0.23 -29.87
CA THR A 72 -0.38 1.15 -28.87
C THR A 72 -1.83 0.72 -28.64
N PRO A 73 -2.27 0.49 -27.38
CA PRO A 73 -3.62 0.08 -27.11
C PRO A 73 -4.58 1.17 -27.63
N THR A 74 -5.56 0.75 -28.42
CA THR A 74 -6.65 1.63 -28.88
C THR A 74 -7.36 2.19 -27.65
N PRO A 75 -7.55 3.51 -27.52
CA PRO A 75 -8.22 4.09 -26.38
C PRO A 75 -9.63 3.53 -26.28
N THR A 76 -9.97 2.92 -25.15
CA THR A 76 -11.33 2.48 -24.86
C THR A 76 -12.24 3.71 -24.81
N PRO A 77 -13.38 3.73 -25.52
CA PRO A 77 -14.28 4.87 -25.52
C PRO A 77 -14.74 5.18 -24.09
N THR A 78 -14.64 6.45 -23.70
CA THR A 78 -15.09 6.91 -22.38
C THR A 78 -16.61 6.70 -22.28
N PRO A 79 -17.11 6.04 -21.21
CA PRO A 79 -18.55 5.85 -21.02
C PRO A 79 -19.30 7.19 -21.00
N THR A 80 -20.40 7.26 -21.71
CA THR A 80 -21.18 8.50 -21.91
C THR A 80 -22.14 8.79 -20.75
N SER A 81 -22.34 7.85 -19.81
CA SER A 81 -23.22 8.02 -18.66
C SER A 81 -22.67 7.30 -17.44
N TRP A 82 -23.16 7.70 -16.25
CA TRP A 82 -22.82 7.03 -14.99
C TRP A 82 -23.16 5.51 -15.04
N THR A 83 -24.34 5.18 -15.57
CA THR A 83 -24.80 3.78 -15.68
C THR A 83 -23.92 2.98 -16.64
N ALA A 84 -23.52 3.56 -17.76
CA ALA A 84 -22.60 2.91 -18.70
C ALA A 84 -21.23 2.69 -18.09
N ALA A 85 -20.73 3.67 -17.33
CA ALA A 85 -19.47 3.54 -16.60
C ALA A 85 -19.54 2.45 -15.53
N ALA A 86 -20.63 2.39 -14.77
CA ALA A 86 -20.88 1.34 -13.79
C ALA A 86 -20.92 -0.05 -14.45
N ALA A 87 -21.66 -0.20 -15.55
CA ALA A 87 -21.76 -1.46 -16.28
C ALA A 87 -20.41 -1.92 -16.85
N ALA A 88 -19.55 -1.00 -17.26
CA ALA A 88 -18.25 -1.30 -17.84
C ALA A 88 -17.28 -1.97 -16.87
N LEU A 89 -17.50 -1.85 -15.55
CA LEU A 89 -16.67 -2.48 -14.52
C LEU A 89 -16.83 -4.00 -14.45
N TYR A 90 -17.96 -4.54 -14.92
CA TYR A 90 -18.36 -5.93 -14.65
C TYR A 90 -18.47 -6.77 -15.92
N ASP A 91 -18.24 -8.07 -15.77
CA ASP A 91 -18.72 -9.10 -16.70
C ASP A 91 -20.17 -9.47 -16.39
N THR A 92 -20.55 -9.45 -15.11
CA THR A 92 -21.93 -9.56 -14.60
C THR A 92 -22.13 -8.51 -13.52
N GLN A 93 -23.13 -7.63 -13.69
CA GLN A 93 -23.40 -6.56 -12.71
C GLN A 93 -23.91 -7.11 -11.37
N PRO A 94 -23.63 -6.42 -10.24
CA PRO A 94 -24.15 -6.79 -8.94
C PRO A 94 -25.67 -6.64 -8.89
N ASN A 95 -26.33 -7.48 -8.08
CA ASN A 95 -27.76 -7.42 -7.83
C ASN A 95 -28.04 -7.54 -6.33
N VAL A 96 -28.41 -6.42 -5.71
CA VAL A 96 -28.67 -6.33 -4.26
C VAL A 96 -29.91 -7.16 -3.87
N ALA A 97 -30.96 -7.22 -4.71
CA ALA A 97 -32.17 -7.96 -4.36
C ALA A 97 -31.97 -9.46 -4.22
N SER A 98 -31.00 -10.02 -4.94
CA SER A 98 -30.58 -11.43 -4.83
C SER A 98 -29.28 -11.63 -4.08
N CYS A 99 -28.71 -10.58 -3.50
CA CYS A 99 -27.38 -10.58 -2.86
C CYS A 99 -26.26 -11.17 -3.75
N ASN A 100 -26.37 -10.95 -5.05
CA ASN A 100 -25.35 -11.37 -6.01
C ASN A 100 -24.31 -10.25 -6.20
N THR A 101 -23.06 -10.51 -5.90
CA THR A 101 -21.95 -9.56 -6.05
C THR A 101 -21.63 -9.22 -7.51
N GLY A 102 -22.16 -10.01 -8.45
CA GLY A 102 -21.75 -9.96 -9.85
C GLY A 102 -20.32 -10.47 -10.05
N VAL A 103 -19.73 -10.11 -11.17
CA VAL A 103 -18.34 -10.46 -11.51
C VAL A 103 -17.61 -9.18 -11.91
N LEU A 104 -16.86 -8.61 -10.96
CA LEU A 104 -15.97 -7.47 -11.23
C LEU A 104 -14.83 -7.93 -12.15
N LYS A 105 -14.60 -7.22 -13.26
CA LYS A 105 -13.58 -7.59 -14.24
C LYS A 105 -12.19 -7.66 -13.61
N THR A 106 -11.42 -8.65 -14.02
CA THR A 106 -10.01 -8.79 -13.61
C THR A 106 -9.20 -7.55 -13.99
N SER A 107 -9.48 -6.92 -15.13
CA SER A 107 -8.81 -5.68 -15.55
C SER A 107 -9.00 -4.52 -14.57
N VAL A 108 -10.17 -4.39 -13.96
CA VAL A 108 -10.45 -3.37 -12.93
C VAL A 108 -9.62 -3.63 -11.66
N ARG A 109 -9.52 -4.89 -11.25
CA ARG A 109 -8.71 -5.28 -10.09
C ARG A 109 -7.22 -5.04 -10.32
N MET A 110 -6.73 -5.36 -11.53
CA MET A 110 -5.33 -5.14 -11.91
C MET A 110 -5.02 -3.65 -12.10
N ASP A 111 -5.98 -2.84 -12.56
CA ASP A 111 -5.83 -1.39 -12.62
C ASP A 111 -5.66 -0.78 -11.21
N MET A 112 -6.48 -1.20 -10.23
CA MET A 112 -6.30 -0.78 -8.83
C MET A 112 -4.94 -1.21 -8.28
N LEU A 113 -4.51 -2.46 -8.53
CA LEU A 113 -3.18 -2.94 -8.11
C LEU A 113 -2.05 -2.09 -8.71
N ALA A 114 -2.14 -1.78 -10.00
CA ALA A 114 -1.13 -0.97 -10.68
C ALA A 114 -1.05 0.45 -10.09
N LYS A 115 -2.20 1.07 -9.78
CA LYS A 115 -2.28 2.39 -9.15
C LYS A 115 -1.71 2.38 -7.72
N VAL A 116 -2.04 1.38 -6.92
CA VAL A 116 -1.47 1.19 -5.57
C VAL A 116 0.05 1.06 -5.67
N ASN A 117 0.56 0.24 -6.60
CA ASN A 117 1.99 0.06 -6.78
C ASN A 117 2.70 1.32 -7.30
N ALA A 118 2.04 2.12 -8.15
CA ALA A 118 2.56 3.41 -8.59
C ALA A 118 2.69 4.40 -7.41
N VAL A 119 1.69 4.48 -6.54
CA VAL A 119 1.76 5.30 -5.31
C VAL A 119 2.87 4.79 -4.38
N ARG A 120 2.96 3.49 -4.14
CA ARG A 120 4.00 2.89 -3.30
C ARG A 120 5.42 3.19 -3.82
N ALA A 121 5.60 3.17 -5.13
CA ALA A 121 6.88 3.51 -5.76
C ALA A 121 7.32 4.95 -5.49
N LEU A 122 6.39 5.91 -5.34
CA LEU A 122 6.72 7.30 -4.93
C LEU A 122 7.42 7.36 -3.55
N HIS A 123 7.23 6.34 -2.73
CA HIS A 123 7.81 6.23 -1.38
C HIS A 123 8.97 5.24 -1.30
N GLY A 124 9.46 4.72 -2.45
CA GLY A 124 10.50 3.70 -2.49
C GLY A 124 10.08 2.36 -1.89
N LEU A 125 8.77 2.08 -1.83
CA LEU A 125 8.23 0.85 -1.27
C LEU A 125 8.13 -0.24 -2.34
N PRO A 126 8.42 -1.51 -1.99
CA PRO A 126 8.23 -2.65 -2.88
C PRO A 126 6.79 -2.77 -3.38
N ALA A 127 6.64 -3.24 -4.61
CA ALA A 127 5.34 -3.56 -5.17
C ALA A 127 4.68 -4.70 -4.40
N VAL A 128 3.35 -4.63 -4.26
CA VAL A 128 2.52 -5.70 -3.71
C VAL A 128 1.94 -6.55 -4.84
N VAL A 129 1.55 -7.79 -4.53
CA VAL A 129 0.87 -8.68 -5.48
C VAL A 129 -0.64 -8.72 -5.22
N TYR A 130 -1.39 -9.27 -6.17
CA TYR A 130 -2.83 -9.41 -6.05
C TYR A 130 -3.21 -10.75 -5.45
N ALA A 131 -4.04 -10.76 -4.40
CA ALA A 131 -4.52 -11.95 -3.70
C ALA A 131 -5.91 -12.37 -4.22
N ALA A 132 -5.97 -13.07 -5.35
CA ALA A 132 -7.23 -13.48 -5.98
C ALA A 132 -8.11 -14.38 -5.08
N SER A 133 -7.51 -15.13 -4.15
CA SER A 133 -8.24 -15.96 -3.18
C SER A 133 -9.13 -15.16 -2.23
N ALA A 134 -8.92 -13.84 -2.11
CA ALA A 134 -9.71 -12.96 -1.27
C ALA A 134 -10.85 -12.24 -2.04
N ASN A 135 -11.01 -12.48 -3.34
CA ASN A 135 -12.01 -11.79 -4.18
C ASN A 135 -13.42 -11.87 -3.61
N GLN A 136 -13.90 -13.08 -3.27
CA GLN A 136 -15.24 -13.24 -2.76
C GLN A 136 -15.50 -12.38 -1.51
N GLY A 137 -14.57 -12.36 -0.57
CA GLY A 137 -14.73 -11.55 0.65
C GLY A 137 -14.81 -10.05 0.38
N VAL A 138 -13.93 -9.52 -0.49
CA VAL A 138 -13.96 -8.08 -0.81
C VAL A 138 -15.16 -7.68 -1.67
N ASP A 139 -15.67 -8.58 -2.52
CA ASP A 139 -16.88 -8.35 -3.30
C ASP A 139 -18.12 -8.37 -2.39
N ASP A 140 -18.22 -9.34 -1.48
CA ASP A 140 -19.29 -9.41 -0.47
C ASP A 140 -19.28 -8.15 0.41
N SER A 141 -18.11 -7.75 0.93
CA SER A 141 -17.95 -6.53 1.72
C SER A 141 -18.46 -5.30 0.95
N SER A 142 -18.02 -5.14 -0.29
CA SER A 142 -18.40 -4.00 -1.12
C SER A 142 -19.91 -3.98 -1.39
N LEU A 143 -20.52 -5.15 -1.63
CA LEU A 143 -21.97 -5.26 -1.81
C LEU A 143 -22.73 -4.89 -0.53
N MET A 144 -22.29 -5.40 0.63
CA MET A 144 -22.88 -5.05 1.93
C MET A 144 -22.85 -3.54 2.19
N MET A 145 -21.69 -2.89 1.98
CA MET A 145 -21.55 -1.44 2.17
C MET A 145 -22.49 -0.66 1.24
N ALA A 146 -22.53 -1.02 -0.03
CA ALA A 146 -23.40 -0.39 -1.00
C ALA A 146 -24.89 -0.63 -0.71
N ALA A 147 -25.30 -1.85 -0.34
CA ALA A 147 -26.69 -2.23 -0.06
C ALA A 147 -27.23 -1.51 1.18
N ASN A 148 -26.43 -1.36 2.23
CA ASN A 148 -26.82 -0.68 3.46
C ASN A 148 -26.52 0.84 3.44
N ARG A 149 -25.85 1.33 2.40
CA ARG A 149 -25.47 2.74 2.23
C ARG A 149 -24.75 3.30 3.47
N THR A 150 -23.81 2.53 3.99
CA THR A 150 -22.99 2.89 5.15
C THR A 150 -21.69 2.09 5.13
N LEU A 151 -20.66 2.58 5.83
CA LEU A 151 -19.38 1.91 5.99
C LEU A 151 -19.22 1.47 7.44
N ASP A 152 -18.85 0.22 7.65
CA ASP A 152 -18.53 -0.31 8.98
C ASP A 152 -17.47 -1.42 8.85
N HIS A 153 -16.43 -1.37 9.68
CA HIS A 153 -15.43 -2.43 9.75
C HIS A 153 -15.92 -3.68 10.50
N ASN A 154 -17.06 -3.59 11.19
CA ASN A 154 -17.69 -4.70 11.87
C ASN A 154 -19.21 -4.74 11.59
N PRO A 155 -19.63 -4.91 10.32
CA PRO A 155 -21.03 -4.89 9.96
C PRO A 155 -21.80 -5.96 10.72
N PRO A 156 -22.99 -5.62 11.29
CA PRO A 156 -23.79 -6.57 12.05
C PRO A 156 -24.46 -7.60 11.12
N PRO A 157 -24.76 -8.82 11.61
CA PRO A 157 -25.42 -9.87 10.82
C PRO A 157 -26.81 -9.50 10.29
N THR A 158 -27.39 -8.41 10.76
CA THR A 158 -28.69 -7.88 10.31
C THR A 158 -28.62 -7.07 9.03
N TRP A 159 -27.41 -6.76 8.52
CA TRP A 159 -27.27 -6.02 7.28
C TRP A 159 -27.75 -6.82 6.06
N THR A 160 -28.34 -6.12 5.13
CA THR A 160 -28.69 -6.65 3.80
C THR A 160 -27.43 -7.23 3.16
N CYS A 161 -27.56 -8.46 2.62
CA CYS A 161 -26.49 -9.22 1.97
C CYS A 161 -25.29 -9.54 2.88
N TYR A 162 -25.50 -9.63 4.19
CA TYR A 162 -24.44 -10.03 5.12
C TYR A 162 -23.86 -11.40 4.79
N THR A 163 -22.54 -11.48 4.78
CA THR A 163 -21.77 -12.73 4.82
C THR A 163 -20.62 -12.62 5.81
N THR A 164 -20.22 -13.73 6.39
CA THR A 164 -19.03 -13.75 7.28
C THR A 164 -17.76 -13.38 6.52
N ALA A 165 -17.61 -13.83 5.27
CA ALA A 165 -16.46 -13.50 4.43
C ALA A 165 -16.40 -11.98 4.14
N GLY A 166 -17.55 -11.37 3.86
CA GLY A 166 -17.66 -9.92 3.65
C GLY A 166 -17.34 -9.12 4.91
N ARG A 167 -17.83 -9.56 6.08
CA ARG A 167 -17.49 -8.94 7.37
C ARG A 167 -15.98 -9.04 7.64
N ASP A 168 -15.37 -10.19 7.41
CA ASP A 168 -13.93 -10.40 7.66
C ASP A 168 -13.07 -9.56 6.68
N ALA A 169 -13.55 -9.36 5.46
CA ALA A 169 -12.89 -8.46 4.50
C ALA A 169 -13.06 -6.99 4.91
N ALA A 170 -14.24 -6.58 5.40
CA ALA A 170 -14.47 -5.24 5.94
C ALA A 170 -13.55 -4.95 7.13
N ALA A 171 -13.44 -5.90 8.07
CA ALA A 171 -12.59 -5.78 9.26
C ALA A 171 -11.10 -5.67 8.94
N SER A 172 -10.67 -6.13 7.77
CA SER A 172 -9.26 -6.20 7.36
C SER A 172 -8.95 -5.37 6.10
N GLY A 173 -9.82 -4.43 5.75
CA GLY A 173 -9.72 -3.64 4.53
C GLY A 173 -9.86 -2.14 4.74
N ASN A 174 -9.38 -1.39 3.76
CA ASN A 174 -9.75 -0.01 3.57
C ASN A 174 -11.12 0.06 2.92
N LEU A 175 -12.06 0.79 3.50
CA LEU A 175 -13.41 0.96 3.01
C LEU A 175 -13.61 2.36 2.44
N ILE A 176 -14.35 2.47 1.35
CA ILE A 176 -14.81 3.76 0.81
C ILE A 176 -16.19 3.59 0.19
N GLY A 177 -17.05 4.58 0.33
CA GLY A 177 -18.39 4.52 -0.22
C GLY A 177 -18.95 5.89 -0.60
N GLY A 178 -20.09 5.86 -1.25
CA GLY A 178 -20.89 7.02 -1.58
C GLY A 178 -22.28 6.60 -2.04
N TRP A 179 -23.28 7.47 -1.80
CA TRP A 179 -24.68 7.23 -2.16
C TRP A 179 -25.45 8.52 -2.39
N GLY A 180 -26.61 8.40 -3.00
CA GLY A 180 -27.45 9.53 -3.39
C GLY A 180 -27.12 10.04 -4.81
N SER A 181 -27.07 11.36 -4.98
CA SER A 181 -26.67 12.00 -6.26
C SER A 181 -25.14 11.97 -6.39
N LEU A 182 -24.60 10.80 -6.67
CA LEU A 182 -23.16 10.54 -6.70
C LEU A 182 -22.59 10.76 -8.10
N PRO A 183 -21.54 11.61 -8.30
CA PRO A 183 -20.81 11.66 -9.56
C PRO A 183 -20.07 10.33 -9.79
N TRP A 184 -19.69 10.07 -11.04
CA TRP A 184 -18.85 8.92 -11.33
C TRP A 184 -17.48 9.09 -10.64
N ARG A 185 -16.98 8.00 -10.05
CA ARG A 185 -15.63 7.91 -9.49
C ARG A 185 -14.89 6.78 -10.20
N THR A 186 -13.68 7.05 -10.62
CA THR A 186 -12.74 6.04 -11.15
C THR A 186 -12.02 5.32 -9.98
N GLU A 187 -11.33 4.22 -10.27
CA GLU A 187 -10.47 3.55 -9.29
C GLU A 187 -9.39 4.49 -8.74
N ASP A 188 -8.94 5.42 -9.58
CA ASP A 188 -7.97 6.43 -9.18
C ASP A 188 -8.58 7.48 -8.21
N ASP A 189 -9.87 7.84 -8.37
CA ASP A 189 -10.59 8.68 -7.41
C ASP A 189 -10.76 7.99 -6.05
N LEU A 190 -11.01 6.68 -6.05
CA LEU A 190 -11.11 5.91 -4.81
C LEU A 190 -9.76 5.82 -4.11
N LEU A 191 -8.69 5.53 -4.84
CA LEU A 191 -7.33 5.53 -4.28
C LEU A 191 -6.94 6.90 -3.74
N ALA A 192 -7.24 7.98 -4.48
CA ALA A 192 -7.01 9.35 -4.02
C ALA A 192 -7.79 9.65 -2.73
N GLY A 193 -9.02 9.15 -2.59
CA GLY A 193 -9.80 9.25 -1.35
C GLY A 193 -9.10 8.59 -0.16
N TRP A 194 -8.60 7.37 -0.32
CA TRP A 194 -7.83 6.68 0.73
C TRP A 194 -6.48 7.31 1.04
N MET A 195 -5.83 7.96 0.06
CA MET A 195 -4.55 8.61 0.28
C MET A 195 -4.68 9.98 0.95
N THR A 196 -5.66 10.79 0.54
CA THR A 196 -5.82 12.17 1.04
C THR A 196 -6.57 12.26 2.35
N GLU A 197 -7.47 11.31 2.64
CA GLU A 197 -8.25 11.21 3.89
C GLU A 197 -9.02 12.51 4.26
N ARG A 198 -9.44 13.30 3.25
CA ARG A 198 -10.05 14.63 3.45
C ARG A 198 -11.34 14.59 4.25
N ASN A 199 -12.03 13.46 4.25
CA ASN A 199 -13.30 13.24 4.96
C ASN A 199 -13.12 12.31 6.17
N SER A 200 -11.89 12.14 6.65
CA SER A 200 -11.56 11.32 7.83
C SER A 200 -10.92 12.17 8.92
N LEU A 201 -11.07 11.74 10.16
CA LEU A 201 -10.38 12.33 11.32
C LEU A 201 -9.00 11.70 11.54
N SER A 202 -8.65 10.68 10.78
CA SER A 202 -7.39 9.94 10.87
C SER A 202 -6.83 9.69 9.47
N ILE A 203 -5.62 9.13 9.42
CA ILE A 203 -4.94 8.75 8.17
C ILE A 203 -4.79 7.23 8.04
N GLY A 204 -5.75 6.48 8.58
CA GLY A 204 -5.67 5.01 8.71
C GLY A 204 -5.55 4.28 7.37
N HIS A 205 -6.34 4.66 6.37
CA HIS A 205 -6.31 3.99 5.05
C HIS A 205 -4.95 4.17 4.36
N ARG A 206 -4.40 5.40 4.39
CA ARG A 206 -3.08 5.70 3.83
C ARG A 206 -1.98 4.90 4.52
N ARG A 207 -2.03 4.78 5.85
CA ARG A 207 -1.06 4.00 6.65
C ARG A 207 -0.99 2.55 6.19
N TRP A 208 -2.13 1.92 5.84
CA TRP A 208 -2.15 0.57 5.31
C TRP A 208 -1.58 0.49 3.89
N ILE A 209 -1.90 1.44 3.00
CA ILE A 209 -1.37 1.48 1.63
C ILE A 209 0.14 1.68 1.64
N LEU A 210 0.66 2.51 2.55
CA LEU A 210 2.09 2.79 2.71
C LEU A 210 2.79 1.86 3.70
N ASN A 211 2.13 0.81 4.19
CA ASN A 211 2.78 -0.18 5.04
C ASN A 211 3.97 -0.82 4.30
N PRO A 212 5.21 -0.68 4.84
CA PRO A 212 6.40 -1.22 4.20
C PRO A 212 6.40 -2.76 4.11
N PHE A 213 5.66 -3.41 5.01
CA PHE A 213 5.53 -4.86 5.09
C PHE A 213 4.26 -5.40 4.41
N LEU A 214 3.50 -4.55 3.73
CA LEU A 214 2.38 -4.99 2.91
C LEU A 214 2.90 -5.80 1.72
N GLY A 215 2.49 -7.07 1.62
CA GLY A 215 2.92 -7.96 0.55
C GLY A 215 1.86 -8.16 -0.53
N GLN A 216 0.57 -7.99 -0.20
CA GLN A 216 -0.52 -8.26 -1.13
C GLN A 216 -1.77 -7.43 -0.79
N ILE A 217 -2.63 -7.25 -1.81
CA ILE A 217 -3.95 -6.65 -1.68
C ILE A 217 -4.99 -7.48 -2.44
N ALA A 218 -6.27 -7.31 -2.08
CA ALA A 218 -7.40 -7.70 -2.90
C ALA A 218 -8.38 -6.53 -2.96
N TYR A 219 -9.10 -6.38 -4.08
CA TYR A 219 -9.99 -5.25 -4.32
C TYR A 219 -11.34 -5.73 -4.83
N GLY A 220 -12.41 -5.23 -4.21
CA GLY A 220 -13.79 -5.38 -4.61
C GLY A 220 -14.49 -4.04 -4.72
N ARG A 221 -15.49 -3.95 -5.58
CA ARG A 221 -16.34 -2.77 -5.75
C ARG A 221 -17.74 -3.18 -6.15
N SER A 222 -18.75 -2.56 -5.55
CA SER A 222 -20.14 -2.76 -5.89
C SER A 222 -20.79 -1.42 -6.21
N VAL A 223 -21.22 -1.26 -7.46
CA VAL A 223 -21.81 -0.01 -7.99
C VAL A 223 -23.13 -0.33 -8.63
N TYR A 224 -24.20 0.33 -8.20
CA TYR A 224 -25.52 0.17 -8.79
C TYR A 224 -26.38 1.44 -8.64
N GLN A 225 -27.42 1.53 -9.46
CA GLN A 225 -28.42 2.58 -9.38
C GLN A 225 -29.75 1.98 -8.91
N LEU A 226 -30.37 2.63 -7.92
CA LEU A 226 -31.70 2.24 -7.43
C LEU A 226 -32.79 2.67 -8.43
N PRO A 227 -33.99 2.07 -8.37
CA PRO A 227 -35.12 2.51 -9.13
C PRO A 227 -35.51 3.99 -8.91
N SER A 228 -35.20 4.53 -7.73
CA SER A 228 -35.36 5.96 -7.40
C SER A 228 -34.43 6.90 -8.20
N GLY A 229 -33.43 6.35 -8.92
CA GLY A 229 -32.37 7.10 -9.57
C GLY A 229 -31.17 7.40 -8.65
N GLU A 230 -31.26 7.14 -7.36
CA GLU A 230 -30.12 7.22 -6.44
C GLU A 230 -29.05 6.20 -6.81
N ARG A 231 -27.79 6.54 -6.53
CA ARG A 231 -26.62 5.73 -6.82
C ARG A 231 -26.00 5.24 -5.53
N ALA A 232 -25.43 4.05 -5.56
CA ALA A 232 -24.63 3.49 -4.49
C ALA A 232 -23.33 2.95 -5.06
N ASP A 233 -22.23 3.21 -4.34
CA ASP A 233 -20.88 2.80 -4.72
C ASP A 233 -20.15 2.45 -3.43
N GLY A 234 -19.85 1.17 -3.22
CA GLY A 234 -19.08 0.66 -2.10
C GLY A 234 -17.84 -0.05 -2.61
N ALA A 235 -16.68 0.22 -2.02
CA ALA A 235 -15.45 -0.47 -2.37
C ALA A 235 -14.65 -0.87 -1.11
N THR A 236 -14.01 -2.03 -1.20
CA THR A 236 -13.18 -2.62 -0.15
C THR A 236 -11.85 -3.03 -0.73
N MET A 237 -10.75 -2.55 -0.14
CA MET A 237 -9.41 -3.02 -0.42
C MET A 237 -8.86 -3.74 0.81
N LYS A 238 -8.81 -5.09 0.77
CA LYS A 238 -8.21 -5.89 1.84
C LYS A 238 -6.71 -5.65 1.87
N VAL A 239 -6.16 -5.40 3.07
CA VAL A 239 -4.75 -5.01 3.27
C VAL A 239 -4.04 -5.83 4.35
N PHE A 240 -4.74 -6.70 5.08
CA PHE A 240 -4.15 -7.65 6.03
C PHE A 240 -5.08 -8.86 6.26
N GLY A 241 -4.66 -9.82 7.08
CA GLY A 241 -5.47 -10.99 7.43
C GLY A 241 -5.76 -11.93 6.24
N PHE A 242 -4.79 -12.10 5.33
CA PHE A 242 -4.90 -13.04 4.22
C PHE A 242 -4.69 -14.47 4.69
N SER A 243 -5.39 -15.42 4.07
CA SER A 243 -5.24 -16.86 4.33
C SER A 243 -3.93 -17.43 3.77
N THR A 244 -3.34 -16.75 2.77
CA THR A 244 -2.05 -17.11 2.18
C THR A 244 -1.04 -16.02 2.50
N SER A 245 0.18 -16.41 2.86
CA SER A 245 1.28 -15.47 3.05
C SER A 245 2.08 -15.29 1.75
N VAL A 246 2.61 -14.12 1.54
CA VAL A 246 3.65 -13.84 0.55
C VAL A 246 4.97 -13.58 1.26
N ALA A 247 6.08 -13.77 0.57
CA ALA A 247 7.39 -13.50 1.14
C ALA A 247 7.49 -12.03 1.60
N ALA A 248 8.06 -11.82 2.79
CA ALA A 248 8.35 -10.48 3.26
C ALA A 248 9.34 -9.78 2.32
N PRO A 249 9.24 -8.45 2.15
CA PRO A 249 10.22 -7.69 1.40
C PRO A 249 11.64 -7.89 1.95
N ALA A 250 12.63 -7.93 1.07
CA ALA A 250 14.02 -7.96 1.50
C ALA A 250 14.34 -6.66 2.29
N PRO A 251 15.00 -6.73 3.45
CA PRO A 251 15.33 -5.53 4.23
C PRO A 251 16.07 -4.44 3.45
N SER A 252 16.93 -4.84 2.50
CA SER A 252 17.65 -3.92 1.61
C SER A 252 16.79 -3.18 0.61
N SER A 253 15.56 -3.65 0.34
CA SER A 253 14.60 -2.99 -0.56
C SER A 253 13.72 -1.98 0.16
N LEU A 254 13.80 -1.87 1.48
CA LEU A 254 12.98 -0.96 2.27
C LEU A 254 13.72 0.36 2.54
N PRO A 255 13.05 1.51 2.46
CA PRO A 255 13.63 2.80 2.81
C PRO A 255 13.90 2.91 4.32
N ASP A 256 14.66 3.91 4.75
CA ASP A 256 14.88 4.18 6.18
C ASP A 256 13.68 4.83 6.84
N PHE A 257 12.88 5.53 6.05
CA PHE A 257 11.66 6.20 6.50
C PHE A 257 10.64 6.27 5.36
N ILE A 258 9.41 6.56 5.71
CA ILE A 258 8.31 6.83 4.78
C ILE A 258 7.76 8.20 5.11
N ALA A 259 7.92 9.16 4.19
CA ALA A 259 7.34 10.49 4.32
C ALA A 259 6.18 10.65 3.33
N TYR A 260 5.13 11.32 3.73
CA TYR A 260 4.00 11.67 2.86
C TYR A 260 3.65 13.15 3.01
N PRO A 261 3.72 13.93 1.92
CA PRO A 261 4.23 13.57 0.60
C PRO A 261 5.77 13.54 0.56
N GLN A 262 6.37 12.99 -0.51
CA GLN A 262 7.81 12.94 -0.73
C GLN A 262 8.16 13.15 -2.22
N GLY A 263 9.25 13.85 -2.51
CA GLY A 263 9.71 14.09 -3.87
C GLY A 263 8.71 14.91 -4.71
N ASN A 264 8.64 14.66 -6.00
CA ASN A 264 7.61 15.22 -6.88
C ASN A 264 6.31 14.43 -6.69
N TYR A 265 5.37 14.99 -5.95
CA TYR A 265 4.17 14.29 -5.51
C TYR A 265 2.93 14.79 -6.25
N PRO A 266 2.15 13.90 -6.89
CA PRO A 266 0.96 14.29 -7.64
C PRO A 266 -0.10 14.97 -6.76
N GLN A 267 -0.62 16.13 -7.19
CA GLN A 267 -1.67 16.88 -6.47
C GLN A 267 -2.96 16.06 -6.28
N ARG A 268 -3.15 15.06 -7.12
CA ARG A 268 -4.26 14.12 -7.00
C ARG A 268 -4.22 13.36 -5.68
N TYR A 269 -3.05 12.99 -5.22
CA TYR A 269 -2.85 12.21 -3.99
C TYR A 269 -2.41 13.04 -2.79
N PHE A 270 -2.09 14.33 -2.96
CA PHE A 270 -1.79 15.26 -1.86
C PHE A 270 -2.08 16.70 -2.26
N GLY A 271 -2.94 17.39 -1.52
CA GLY A 271 -3.24 18.80 -1.67
C GLY A 271 -2.74 19.65 -0.50
N ALA A 272 -2.76 20.96 -0.68
CA ALA A 272 -2.19 21.93 0.27
C ALA A 272 -2.81 21.90 1.69
N SER A 273 -4.01 21.36 1.84
CA SER A 273 -4.70 21.23 3.12
C SER A 273 -4.65 19.82 3.72
N ASP A 274 -4.04 18.87 3.05
CA ASP A 274 -4.00 17.48 3.51
C ASP A 274 -3.01 17.31 4.68
N ILE A 275 -3.14 16.22 5.42
CA ILE A 275 -2.27 15.89 6.56
C ILE A 275 -0.97 15.31 6.01
N LEU A 276 0.18 15.83 6.44
CA LEU A 276 1.48 15.21 6.21
C LEU A 276 1.72 14.11 7.25
N SER A 277 2.53 13.11 6.92
CA SER A 277 2.92 12.06 7.88
C SER A 277 4.32 11.53 7.63
N PHE A 278 4.88 10.93 8.69
CA PHE A 278 6.23 10.38 8.68
C PHE A 278 6.30 9.14 9.57
N THR A 279 7.07 8.15 9.10
CA THR A 279 7.29 6.88 9.76
C THR A 279 8.77 6.51 9.66
N VAL A 280 9.38 6.02 10.71
CA VAL A 280 10.77 5.53 10.72
C VAL A 280 10.79 4.01 10.70
N LEU A 281 11.65 3.41 9.89
CA LEU A 281 11.95 1.98 9.91
C LEU A 281 13.24 1.72 10.70
N ALA A 282 13.10 1.60 12.03
CA ALA A 282 14.19 1.23 12.92
C ALA A 282 14.57 -0.25 12.78
N ASN A 283 13.62 -1.08 12.31
CA ASN A 283 13.81 -2.48 11.96
C ASN A 283 13.15 -2.75 10.60
N LYS A 284 13.92 -3.28 9.66
CA LYS A 284 13.47 -3.63 8.30
C LYS A 284 13.14 -5.12 8.13
N THR A 285 13.29 -5.93 9.18
CA THR A 285 12.97 -7.37 9.12
C THR A 285 11.55 -7.70 9.53
N GLY A 286 10.81 -6.74 10.12
CA GLY A 286 9.43 -6.92 10.54
C GLY A 286 8.81 -5.64 11.09
N ALA A 287 7.48 -5.62 11.13
CA ALA A 287 6.70 -4.44 11.55
C ALA A 287 6.84 -4.11 13.05
N TYR A 288 7.20 -5.08 13.87
CA TYR A 288 7.22 -4.97 15.34
C TYR A 288 8.64 -4.84 15.89
N GLY A 289 8.79 -4.97 17.20
CA GLY A 289 10.09 -4.87 17.88
C GLY A 289 10.60 -3.44 17.96
N ALA A 290 11.81 -3.18 17.44
CA ALA A 290 12.44 -1.85 17.50
C ALA A 290 11.60 -0.73 16.88
N ASN A 291 10.76 -1.02 15.90
CA ASN A 291 9.85 -0.05 15.29
C ASN A 291 8.84 0.52 16.30
N GLY A 292 8.38 -0.28 17.27
CA GLY A 292 7.48 0.17 18.33
C GLY A 292 8.16 1.04 19.40
N ASN A 293 9.49 1.09 19.41
CA ASN A 293 10.28 1.88 20.36
C ASN A 293 10.65 3.27 19.81
N VAL A 294 10.28 3.58 18.56
CA VAL A 294 10.50 4.92 17.99
C VAL A 294 9.60 5.91 18.70
N GLY A 295 10.19 6.94 19.30
CA GLY A 295 9.48 7.96 20.07
C GLY A 295 9.50 9.32 19.40
N PHE A 296 8.32 9.96 19.30
CA PHE A 296 8.13 11.27 18.70
C PHE A 296 7.75 12.35 19.73
N SER A 297 7.71 12.04 21.03
CA SER A 297 7.28 12.99 22.05
C SER A 297 8.13 14.26 22.15
N GLY A 298 9.41 14.17 21.78
CA GLY A 298 10.34 15.31 21.72
C GLY A 298 10.57 15.82 20.28
N ALA A 299 9.81 15.34 19.30
CA ALA A 299 10.03 15.70 17.91
C ALA A 299 9.68 17.16 17.61
N ILE A 300 10.59 17.84 16.92
CA ILE A 300 10.38 19.20 16.40
C ILE A 300 10.36 19.11 14.88
N ILE A 301 9.27 19.56 14.28
CA ILE A 301 9.06 19.57 12.82
C ILE A 301 9.21 21.00 12.31
N THR A 302 10.04 21.17 11.30
CA THR A 302 10.19 22.43 10.55
C THR A 302 9.86 22.15 9.08
N VAL A 303 9.01 23.00 8.50
CA VAL A 303 8.73 23.00 7.06
C VAL A 303 9.09 24.36 6.51
N SER A 304 9.91 24.39 5.47
CA SER A 304 10.38 25.66 4.88
C SER A 304 10.45 25.62 3.35
N SER A 305 10.40 26.79 2.74
CA SER A 305 10.65 26.99 1.32
C SER A 305 11.46 28.27 1.11
N GLY A 306 12.55 28.20 0.35
CA GLY A 306 13.43 29.37 0.10
C GLY A 306 13.95 30.02 1.38
N GLY A 307 14.17 29.24 2.46
CA GLY A 307 14.62 29.74 3.76
C GLY A 307 13.50 30.28 4.67
N THR A 308 12.28 30.39 4.19
CA THR A 308 11.12 30.84 4.99
C THR A 308 10.39 29.66 5.59
N SER A 309 10.24 29.66 6.92
CA SER A 309 9.47 28.62 7.64
C SER A 309 7.97 28.83 7.49
N LEU A 310 7.22 27.72 7.36
CA LEU A 310 5.76 27.70 7.34
C LEU A 310 5.21 27.21 8.68
N PRO A 311 4.01 27.69 9.10
CA PRO A 311 3.36 27.22 10.32
C PRO A 311 3.03 25.72 10.26
N VAL A 312 3.52 24.97 11.25
CA VAL A 312 3.20 23.56 11.50
C VAL A 312 2.20 23.50 12.65
N THR A 313 1.10 22.77 12.46
CA THR A 313 0.01 22.66 13.42
C THR A 313 -0.51 21.23 13.52
N ASN A 314 -1.32 20.94 14.55
CA ASN A 314 -2.01 19.66 14.71
C ASN A 314 -1.08 18.46 14.71
N VAL A 315 0.09 18.57 15.36
CA VAL A 315 1.02 17.45 15.48
C VAL A 315 0.43 16.37 16.37
N LYS A 316 0.35 15.15 15.85
CA LYS A 316 -0.06 13.94 16.57
C LYS A 316 0.91 12.82 16.26
N TYR A 317 1.03 11.86 17.16
CA TYR A 317 1.87 10.67 16.94
C TYR A 317 1.31 9.48 17.71
N ASP A 318 1.58 8.28 17.20
CA ASP A 318 1.26 7.00 17.82
C ASP A 318 2.20 5.89 17.36
N ASN A 319 2.22 4.79 18.11
CA ASN A 319 2.89 3.55 17.78
C ASN A 319 1.91 2.37 17.84
N ASP A 320 0.66 2.61 17.46
CA ASP A 320 -0.42 1.61 17.52
C ASP A 320 -0.24 0.49 16.50
N GLY A 321 0.64 0.68 15.49
CA GLY A 321 0.96 -0.34 14.49
C GLY A 321 -0.13 -0.54 13.44
N TYR A 322 -1.06 0.40 13.32
CA TYR A 322 -2.07 0.38 12.26
C TYR A 322 -1.44 0.71 10.90
N GLY A 323 -1.16 -0.30 10.10
CA GLY A 323 -0.46 -0.18 8.82
C GLY A 323 1.02 0.07 9.02
N VAL A 324 1.44 1.32 9.16
CA VAL A 324 2.84 1.67 9.49
C VAL A 324 3.15 1.40 10.96
N PRO A 325 4.40 1.01 11.30
CA PRO A 325 4.74 0.57 12.66
C PRO A 325 4.78 1.69 13.71
N ASN A 326 5.00 2.91 13.29
CA ASN A 326 4.96 4.15 14.09
C ASN A 326 4.55 5.29 13.18
N ASN A 327 4.05 6.38 13.75
CA ASN A 327 3.52 7.48 12.96
C ASN A 327 3.65 8.81 13.71
N ILE A 328 4.05 9.86 12.97
CA ILE A 328 3.84 11.25 13.35
C ILE A 328 3.17 11.97 12.18
N GLU A 329 2.16 12.78 12.47
CA GLU A 329 1.37 13.49 11.49
C GLU A 329 1.16 14.94 11.87
N TRP A 330 1.00 15.83 10.90
CA TRP A 330 0.82 17.25 11.11
C TRP A 330 0.15 17.93 9.92
N ARG A 331 -0.20 19.20 10.08
CA ARG A 331 -0.67 20.07 9.01
C ARG A 331 0.29 21.25 8.82
N VAL A 332 0.33 21.77 7.60
CA VAL A 332 1.11 22.96 7.25
C VAL A 332 0.20 23.97 6.59
N THR A 333 0.27 25.22 7.03
CA THR A 333 -0.48 26.33 6.42
C THR A 333 0.41 27.04 5.39
N GLY A 334 -0.16 27.36 4.23
CA GLY A 334 0.54 28.16 3.20
C GLY A 334 1.25 27.31 2.14
N LEU A 335 1.01 26.00 2.08
CA LEU A 335 1.52 25.17 0.99
C LEU A 335 0.93 25.60 -0.37
N GLN A 336 1.77 25.63 -1.40
CA GLN A 336 1.39 25.98 -2.77
C GLN A 336 1.89 24.92 -3.75
N ALA A 337 1.13 24.71 -4.82
CA ALA A 337 1.55 23.84 -5.92
C ALA A 337 2.86 24.34 -6.56
N ASN A 338 3.61 23.43 -7.12
CA ASN A 338 4.86 23.69 -7.84
C ASN A 338 5.97 24.36 -7.00
N THR A 339 5.83 24.39 -5.68
CA THR A 339 6.82 24.92 -4.74
C THR A 339 7.53 23.79 -4.04
N THR A 340 8.85 23.81 -3.96
CA THR A 340 9.65 22.82 -3.24
C THR A 340 9.71 23.21 -1.76
N TYR A 341 9.39 22.25 -0.91
CA TYR A 341 9.46 22.36 0.55
C TYR A 341 10.51 21.41 1.10
N THR A 342 11.26 21.89 2.09
CA THR A 342 12.14 21.06 2.92
C THR A 342 11.44 20.81 4.25
N VAL A 343 11.35 19.54 4.63
CA VAL A 343 10.84 19.10 5.93
C VAL A 343 12.02 18.56 6.72
N LYS A 344 12.19 19.07 7.95
CA LYS A 344 13.17 18.57 8.90
C LYS A 344 12.46 18.17 10.18
N ILE A 345 12.75 16.98 10.67
CA ILE A 345 12.22 16.43 11.91
C ILE A 345 13.42 16.04 12.79
N VAL A 346 13.52 16.58 13.98
CA VAL A 346 14.61 16.28 14.95
C VAL A 346 14.02 15.89 16.29
N GLY A 347 14.84 15.33 17.20
CA GLY A 347 14.39 14.93 18.52
C GLY A 347 13.65 13.58 18.54
N ILE A 348 13.85 12.74 17.52
CA ILE A 348 13.30 11.38 17.47
C ILE A 348 14.18 10.47 18.34
N THR A 349 13.55 9.63 19.18
CA THR A 349 14.24 8.63 20.02
C THR A 349 13.96 7.22 19.53
N GLY A 350 14.80 6.25 19.88
CA GLY A 350 14.63 4.84 19.47
C GLY A 350 14.75 4.56 17.97
N ALA A 351 15.14 5.55 17.19
CA ALA A 351 15.37 5.48 15.75
C ALA A 351 16.88 5.38 15.46
N PRO A 352 17.30 4.87 14.26
CA PRO A 352 18.70 4.84 13.86
C PRO A 352 19.36 6.23 13.81
N GLN A 353 18.56 7.27 13.57
CA GLN A 353 19.00 8.67 13.57
C GLN A 353 18.04 9.50 14.43
N SER A 354 18.58 10.52 15.11
CA SER A 354 17.77 11.44 15.93
C SER A 354 17.06 12.52 15.10
N GLY A 355 17.33 12.60 13.80
CA GLY A 355 16.72 13.55 12.88
C GLY A 355 16.76 13.10 11.44
N TYR A 356 15.79 13.57 10.67
CA TYR A 356 15.60 13.27 9.25
C TYR A 356 15.26 14.54 8.50
N GLU A 357 15.68 14.60 7.24
CA GLU A 357 15.35 15.69 6.33
C GLU A 357 14.98 15.12 4.97
N TYR A 358 13.92 15.69 4.37
CA TYR A 358 13.48 15.33 3.03
C TYR A 358 12.82 16.53 2.35
N THR A 359 12.59 16.42 1.05
CA THR A 359 11.88 17.44 0.28
C THR A 359 10.66 16.88 -0.39
N PHE A 360 9.68 17.76 -0.65
CA PHE A 360 8.56 17.46 -1.52
C PHE A 360 8.13 18.68 -2.34
N ARG A 361 7.46 18.40 -3.45
CA ARG A 361 6.85 19.40 -4.32
C ARG A 361 5.54 18.82 -4.87
N MET A 362 4.45 19.54 -4.72
CA MET A 362 3.17 19.16 -5.33
C MET A 362 3.22 19.46 -6.83
N VAL A 363 3.06 18.43 -7.67
CA VAL A 363 3.08 18.52 -9.13
C VAL A 363 1.72 18.10 -9.71
N PRO A 364 1.34 18.59 -10.93
CA PRO A 364 0.11 18.18 -11.62
C PRO A 364 -0.06 16.68 -11.74
#